data_02b8bb89222800c431c7d47311f2286c
#
_entry.id   02b8bb89222800c431c7d47311f2286c
#
_cell.length_a   1.000
_cell.length_b   1.000
_cell.length_c   1.000
_cell.angle_alpha   90.00
_cell.angle_beta   90.00
_cell.angle_gamma   90.00
#
_symmetry.space_group_name_H-M   'P 1'
#
loop_
_entity.id
_entity.type
_entity.pdbx_description
1 polymer ?
#
loop_
_entity_poly.entity_id
_entity_poly.type
_entity_poly.pdbx_seq_one_letter_code
_entity_poly.pdbx_strand_id
1 'polypeptide(L)'
;VPELIEVELYRKAATRTIGRTISTVSIFSNKYLREGTSSADLRSAAYGSQLGNVRRIGKLLLLELETAVIGVRFGMTGRLIVDGDVTINDLLYTTNEVQERHIRFSVEFDDGGTLAVIDPRGFGNVELNPDESLLGPDAMGISDGGFREICHNSKSTLKALLLDQRKISGIGNLLCDEVLWRSGIAPSRICRSLNPEEIKRVAFEVKSTIKDLAKRGGSHMGKLQSERHEKGVCPLDGCPLSRSTVAGRTTWWCPEHQL
;
A
#
# COMPACT_ATOMS: atom_id res chain seq x y z
N VAL A 1 -7.38 4.80 -0.85
CA VAL A 1 -6.71 3.76 -0.03
C VAL A 1 -5.25 3.71 -0.44
N PRO A 2 -4.32 4.01 0.45
CA PRO A 2 -2.92 3.87 0.11
C PRO A 2 -2.56 2.39 -0.15
N GLU A 3 -2.10 2.13 -1.36
CA GLU A 3 -1.46 0.88 -1.75
C GLU A 3 0.04 1.14 -2.00
N LEU A 4 0.77 0.22 -2.55
CA LEU A 4 2.22 0.38 -2.66
C LEU A 4 2.65 1.64 -3.45
N ILE A 5 1.85 2.09 -4.41
CA ILE A 5 2.15 3.28 -5.23
C ILE A 5 2.11 4.54 -4.36
N GLU A 6 1.05 4.71 -3.59
CA GLU A 6 0.91 5.84 -2.68
C GLU A 6 1.99 5.83 -1.60
N VAL A 7 2.29 4.65 -1.02
CA VAL A 7 3.35 4.56 0.00
C VAL A 7 4.73 4.82 -0.59
N GLU A 8 4.97 4.52 -1.87
CA GLU A 8 6.20 4.90 -2.55
C GLU A 8 6.32 6.43 -2.75
N LEU A 9 5.21 7.10 -3.03
CA LEU A 9 5.18 8.57 -3.07
C LEU A 9 5.46 9.16 -1.67
N TYR A 10 4.89 8.58 -0.62
CA TYR A 10 5.18 8.95 0.77
C TYR A 10 6.65 8.74 1.12
N ARG A 11 7.23 7.60 0.73
CA ARG A 11 8.65 7.34 0.91
C ARG A 11 9.51 8.44 0.27
N LYS A 12 9.22 8.79 -0.98
CA LYS A 12 9.94 9.85 -1.70
C LYS A 12 9.80 11.22 -1.01
N ALA A 13 8.61 11.57 -0.53
CA ALA A 13 8.44 12.82 0.21
C ALA A 13 9.22 12.81 1.53
N ALA A 14 9.16 11.69 2.27
CA ALA A 14 9.86 11.54 3.53
C ALA A 14 11.41 11.57 3.38
N THR A 15 11.97 11.28 2.19
CA THR A 15 13.44 11.40 2.01
C THR A 15 13.96 12.82 2.23
N ARG A 16 13.11 13.85 2.16
CA ARG A 16 13.48 15.23 2.49
C ARG A 16 13.86 15.43 3.96
N THR A 17 13.49 14.50 4.82
CA THR A 17 13.77 14.56 6.26
C THR A 17 15.01 13.74 6.68
N ILE A 18 15.69 13.09 5.72
CA ILE A 18 16.93 12.35 5.99
C ILE A 18 18.02 13.33 6.46
N GLY A 19 18.76 12.92 7.50
CA GLY A 19 19.82 13.71 8.12
C GLY A 19 19.33 14.66 9.23
N ARG A 20 18.01 14.82 9.41
CA ARG A 20 17.44 15.69 10.45
C ARG A 20 17.37 14.95 11.79
N THR A 21 17.60 15.66 12.88
CA THR A 21 17.53 15.14 14.26
C THR A 21 16.12 15.27 14.81
N ILE A 22 15.59 14.23 15.39
CA ILE A 22 14.25 14.20 15.96
C ILE A 22 14.25 14.87 17.35
N SER A 23 13.46 15.91 17.52
CA SER A 23 13.25 16.60 18.79
C SER A 23 12.02 16.11 19.54
N THR A 24 10.96 15.68 18.84
CA THR A 24 9.71 15.23 19.47
C THR A 24 9.02 14.17 18.62
N VAL A 25 8.42 13.17 19.31
CA VAL A 25 7.48 12.24 18.68
C VAL A 25 6.16 12.30 19.42
N SER A 26 5.07 12.56 18.69
CA SER A 26 3.73 12.64 19.22
C SER A 26 2.81 11.55 18.67
N ILE A 27 2.11 10.87 19.57
CA ILE A 27 1.07 9.90 19.29
C ILE A 27 -0.23 10.44 19.85
N PHE A 28 -1.21 10.70 19.00
CA PHE A 28 -2.47 11.33 19.40
C PHE A 28 -3.56 10.32 19.81
N SER A 29 -3.29 9.03 19.66
CA SER A 29 -4.15 7.95 20.10
C SER A 29 -3.35 6.66 20.28
N ASN A 30 -3.41 6.05 21.46
CA ASN A 30 -2.76 4.75 21.71
C ASN A 30 -3.31 3.62 20.82
N LYS A 31 -4.53 3.77 20.30
CA LYS A 31 -5.11 2.83 19.30
C LYS A 31 -4.37 2.86 17.98
N TYR A 32 -3.57 3.89 17.73
CA TYR A 32 -2.75 4.01 16.53
C TYR A 32 -1.38 3.34 16.67
N LEU A 33 -1.06 2.83 17.87
CA LEU A 33 0.12 2.00 18.10
C LEU A 33 -0.23 0.54 17.85
N ARG A 34 0.66 -0.16 17.15
CA ARG A 34 0.53 -1.59 16.97
C ARG A 34 0.85 -2.31 18.28
N GLU A 35 0.22 -3.46 18.48
CA GLU A 35 0.47 -4.31 19.65
C GLU A 35 1.98 -4.59 19.83
N GLY A 36 2.47 -4.45 21.05
CA GLY A 36 3.90 -4.55 21.38
C GLY A 36 4.69 -3.25 21.28
N THR A 37 4.07 -2.14 20.80
CA THR A 37 4.70 -0.81 20.79
C THR A 37 4.05 0.09 21.83
N SER A 38 4.84 0.68 22.72
CA SER A 38 4.38 1.74 23.60
C SER A 38 4.79 3.13 23.11
N SER A 39 4.02 4.15 23.48
CA SER A 39 4.38 5.53 23.16
C SER A 39 5.65 6.00 23.85
N ALA A 40 5.96 5.43 25.02
CA ALA A 40 7.18 5.72 25.78
C ALA A 40 8.42 5.17 25.06
N ASP A 41 8.37 3.89 24.63
CA ASP A 41 9.48 3.26 23.92
C ASP A 41 9.74 3.96 22.59
N LEU A 42 8.67 4.31 21.85
CA LEU A 42 8.81 5.02 20.57
C LEU A 42 9.46 6.39 20.75
N ARG A 43 9.05 7.16 21.76
CA ARG A 43 9.65 8.46 22.09
C ARG A 43 11.12 8.31 22.52
N SER A 44 11.40 7.33 23.39
CA SER A 44 12.76 7.09 23.89
C SER A 44 13.72 6.68 22.77
N ALA A 45 13.26 5.83 21.83
CA ALA A 45 14.08 5.40 20.70
C ALA A 45 14.32 6.51 19.66
N ALA A 46 13.38 7.45 19.56
CA ALA A 46 13.44 8.48 18.50
C ALA A 46 14.07 9.80 18.96
N TYR A 47 13.91 10.18 20.24
CA TYR A 47 14.41 11.46 20.75
C TYR A 47 15.94 11.59 20.60
N GLY A 48 16.37 12.67 19.95
CA GLY A 48 17.80 12.95 19.69
C GLY A 48 18.42 12.08 18.59
N SER A 49 17.67 11.11 18.04
CA SER A 49 18.17 10.28 16.94
C SER A 49 18.08 11.03 15.60
N GLN A 50 19.07 10.80 14.75
CA GLN A 50 19.03 11.27 13.37
C GLN A 50 18.25 10.30 12.51
N LEU A 51 17.39 10.81 11.60
CA LEU A 51 16.76 9.99 10.57
C LEU A 51 17.78 9.65 9.49
N GLY A 52 18.29 8.42 9.51
CA GLY A 52 19.38 7.98 8.62
C GLY A 52 18.91 7.60 7.23
N ASN A 53 17.71 6.99 7.11
CA ASN A 53 17.19 6.52 5.84
C ASN A 53 15.65 6.38 5.86
N VAL A 54 15.05 6.29 4.67
CA VAL A 54 13.61 6.03 4.50
C VAL A 54 13.41 4.94 3.46
N ARG A 55 12.87 3.80 3.88
CA ARG A 55 12.57 2.64 3.04
C ARG A 55 11.08 2.36 2.96
N ARG A 56 10.70 1.46 2.07
CA ARG A 56 9.36 0.90 1.95
C ARG A 56 9.44 -0.60 1.62
N ILE A 57 8.56 -1.38 2.24
CA ILE A 57 8.24 -2.75 1.83
C ILE A 57 6.72 -2.86 1.73
N GLY A 58 6.21 -3.15 0.55
CA GLY A 58 4.77 -3.22 0.32
C GLY A 58 4.07 -1.90 0.68
N LYS A 59 3.22 -1.94 1.70
CA LYS A 59 2.47 -0.79 2.22
C LYS A 59 3.01 -0.27 3.55
N LEU A 60 4.20 -0.70 3.94
CA LEU A 60 4.90 -0.29 5.15
C LEU A 60 5.97 0.72 4.80
N LEU A 61 5.87 1.94 5.33
CA LEU A 61 6.92 2.94 5.31
C LEU A 61 7.82 2.73 6.52
N LEU A 62 9.12 2.79 6.33
CA LEU A 62 10.14 2.55 7.34
C LEU A 62 11.02 3.79 7.48
N LEU A 63 11.01 4.40 8.65
CA LEU A 63 11.88 5.50 9.03
C LEU A 63 13.02 4.91 9.85
N GLU A 64 14.23 4.84 9.29
CA GLU A 64 15.38 4.22 9.91
C GLU A 64 16.15 5.24 10.74
N LEU A 65 16.23 5.00 12.03
CA LEU A 65 17.03 5.74 12.99
C LEU A 65 18.36 5.01 13.22
N GLU A 66 19.26 5.57 14.01
CA GLU A 66 20.55 4.94 14.30
C GLU A 66 20.44 3.54 14.94
N THR A 67 19.48 3.36 15.86
CA THR A 67 19.32 2.12 16.64
C THR A 67 17.94 1.49 16.55
N ALA A 68 17.01 2.09 15.81
CA ALA A 68 15.64 1.65 15.74
C ALA A 68 15.01 1.96 14.37
N VAL A 69 13.88 1.33 14.09
CA VAL A 69 13.08 1.59 12.89
C VAL A 69 11.64 1.91 13.30
N ILE A 70 11.10 3.02 12.82
CA ILE A 70 9.69 3.33 12.98
C ILE A 70 8.94 2.89 11.72
N GLY A 71 8.04 1.91 11.86
CA GLY A 71 7.17 1.45 10.80
C GLY A 71 5.84 2.18 10.81
N VAL A 72 5.38 2.64 9.64
CA VAL A 72 4.10 3.35 9.48
C VAL A 72 3.24 2.66 8.43
N ARG A 73 2.01 2.27 8.83
CA ARG A 73 0.96 1.79 7.93
C ARG A 73 -0.18 2.80 7.86
N PHE A 74 -0.60 3.12 6.66
CA PHE A 74 -1.54 4.22 6.41
C PHE A 74 -3.02 3.81 6.42
N GLY A 75 -3.33 2.53 6.60
CA GLY A 75 -4.71 2.04 6.60
C GLY A 75 -5.46 2.37 5.31
N MET A 76 -6.65 2.94 5.44
CA MET A 76 -7.51 3.27 4.27
C MET A 76 -7.46 4.75 3.87
N THR A 77 -7.16 5.65 4.81
CA THR A 77 -7.28 7.10 4.63
C THR A 77 -6.04 7.87 5.07
N GLY A 78 -5.00 7.16 5.47
CA GLY A 78 -3.76 7.79 5.94
C GLY A 78 -3.04 8.55 4.84
N ARG A 79 -2.60 9.78 5.15
CA ARG A 79 -1.78 10.62 4.27
C ARG A 79 -0.55 11.09 5.03
N LEU A 80 0.56 11.18 4.32
CA LEU A 80 1.80 11.75 4.84
C LEU A 80 1.86 13.24 4.51
N ILE A 81 2.26 14.02 5.51
CA ILE A 81 2.58 15.45 5.38
C ILE A 81 4.04 15.62 5.80
N VAL A 82 4.79 16.36 5.02
CA VAL A 82 6.18 16.70 5.31
C VAL A 82 6.34 18.20 5.19
N ASP A 83 6.75 18.86 6.28
CA ASP A 83 6.93 20.30 6.37
C ASP A 83 5.71 21.11 5.91
N GLY A 84 4.50 20.62 6.25
CA GLY A 84 3.23 21.21 5.85
C GLY A 84 2.72 20.79 4.46
N ASP A 85 3.57 20.19 3.62
CA ASP A 85 3.18 19.75 2.28
C ASP A 85 2.45 18.39 2.31
N VAL A 86 1.22 18.36 1.82
CA VAL A 86 0.47 17.11 1.64
C VAL A 86 1.00 16.37 0.41
N THR A 87 1.49 15.16 0.60
CA THR A 87 2.15 14.39 -0.46
C THR A 87 1.20 13.99 -1.59
N ILE A 88 -0.05 13.67 -1.26
CA ILE A 88 -1.08 13.25 -2.22
C ILE A 88 -2.39 13.94 -1.85
N ASN A 89 -2.94 14.73 -2.76
CA ASN A 89 -4.19 15.45 -2.54
C ASN A 89 -5.41 14.55 -2.80
N ASP A 90 -5.38 13.75 -3.86
CA ASP A 90 -6.52 12.97 -4.30
C ASP A 90 -6.38 11.49 -3.92
N LEU A 91 -6.89 11.14 -2.76
CA LEU A 91 -7.08 9.75 -2.35
C LEU A 91 -8.57 9.40 -2.34
N LEU A 92 -8.90 8.22 -2.84
CA LEU A 92 -10.26 7.67 -2.70
C LEU A 92 -10.66 7.60 -1.21
N TYR A 93 -11.87 8.05 -0.91
CA TYR A 93 -12.47 8.03 0.43
C TYR A 93 -11.86 9.02 1.43
N THR A 94 -11.14 10.04 0.99
CA THR A 94 -10.70 11.16 1.84
C THR A 94 -11.20 12.49 1.27
N THR A 95 -11.45 13.44 2.16
CA THR A 95 -11.60 14.85 1.77
C THR A 95 -10.21 15.45 1.61
N ASN A 96 -10.05 16.43 0.71
CA ASN A 96 -8.77 17.13 0.51
C ASN A 96 -8.41 18.04 1.69
N GLU A 97 -9.36 18.25 2.61
CA GLU A 97 -9.18 19.10 3.77
C GLU A 97 -8.29 18.43 4.82
N VAL A 98 -7.22 19.13 5.19
CA VAL A 98 -6.33 18.74 6.27
C VAL A 98 -6.89 19.32 7.58
N GLN A 99 -7.31 18.44 8.47
CA GLN A 99 -7.79 18.84 9.79
C GLN A 99 -6.85 18.29 10.86
N GLU A 100 -6.30 19.15 11.71
CA GLU A 100 -5.35 18.79 12.78
C GLU A 100 -5.86 17.68 13.70
N ARG A 101 -7.16 17.65 14.01
CA ARG A 101 -7.79 16.58 14.82
C ARG A 101 -7.62 15.17 14.23
N HIS A 102 -7.25 15.07 12.96
CA HIS A 102 -7.02 13.80 12.29
C HIS A 102 -5.54 13.40 12.24
N ILE A 103 -4.64 14.21 12.79
CA ILE A 103 -3.25 13.80 12.99
C ILE A 103 -3.23 12.66 13.99
N ARG A 104 -2.57 11.56 13.65
CA ARG A 104 -2.44 10.37 14.50
C ARG A 104 -1.03 10.16 15.02
N PHE A 105 -0.06 10.59 14.23
CA PHE A 105 1.36 10.47 14.51
C PHE A 105 2.09 11.69 13.95
N SER A 106 3.05 12.23 14.67
CA SER A 106 3.97 13.22 14.14
C SER A 106 5.37 13.09 14.72
N VAL A 107 6.34 13.50 13.92
CA VAL A 107 7.74 13.71 14.26
C VAL A 107 8.05 15.18 14.03
N GLU A 108 8.65 15.82 15.01
CA GLU A 108 9.20 17.17 14.90
C GLU A 108 10.73 17.07 14.90
N PHE A 109 11.36 17.89 14.10
CA PHE A 109 12.81 17.95 13.98
C PHE A 109 13.36 19.19 14.69
N ASP A 110 14.64 19.17 15.05
CA ASP A 110 15.32 20.27 15.74
C ASP A 110 15.42 21.56 14.91
N ASP A 111 15.33 21.43 13.59
CA ASP A 111 15.28 22.56 12.64
C ASP A 111 13.86 23.18 12.47
N GLY A 112 12.86 22.70 13.23
CA GLY A 112 11.47 23.13 13.17
C GLY A 112 10.63 22.47 12.10
N GLY A 113 11.20 21.59 11.27
CA GLY A 113 10.43 20.80 10.28
C GLY A 113 9.63 19.67 10.91
N THR A 114 8.68 19.13 10.14
CA THR A 114 7.76 18.10 10.64
C THR A 114 7.51 16.99 9.64
N LEU A 115 7.22 15.78 10.13
CA LEU A 115 6.63 14.69 9.38
C LEU A 115 5.40 14.21 10.14
N ALA A 116 4.22 14.24 9.52
CA ALA A 116 2.97 13.87 10.19
C ALA A 116 2.13 12.92 9.35
N VAL A 117 1.34 12.08 10.03
CA VAL A 117 0.34 11.20 9.42
C VAL A 117 -1.05 11.65 9.85
N ILE A 118 -1.84 12.02 8.84
CA ILE A 118 -3.27 12.30 9.01
C ILE A 118 -4.05 11.06 8.59
N ASP A 119 -4.88 10.54 9.47
CA ASP A 119 -5.77 9.41 9.18
C ASP A 119 -7.15 9.62 9.83
N PRO A 120 -8.13 10.18 9.10
CA PRO A 120 -9.46 10.44 9.61
C PRO A 120 -10.15 9.21 10.20
N ARG A 121 -9.98 8.04 9.57
CA ARG A 121 -10.60 6.79 10.00
C ARG A 121 -9.80 6.03 11.07
N GLY A 122 -8.51 6.35 11.26
CA GLY A 122 -7.66 5.73 12.26
C GLY A 122 -7.40 4.24 12.05
N PHE A 123 -7.37 3.77 10.80
CA PHE A 123 -7.09 2.36 10.47
C PHE A 123 -5.62 2.08 10.18
N GLY A 124 -4.80 3.12 10.15
CA GLY A 124 -3.37 2.99 10.13
C GLY A 124 -2.80 2.63 11.49
N ASN A 125 -1.51 2.43 11.54
CA ASN A 125 -0.79 2.24 12.80
C ASN A 125 0.69 2.58 12.65
N VAL A 126 1.33 2.77 13.80
CA VAL A 126 2.77 2.94 13.96
C VAL A 126 3.31 1.83 14.83
N GLU A 127 4.46 1.29 14.50
CA GLU A 127 5.16 0.26 15.27
C GLU A 127 6.65 0.56 15.37
N LEU A 128 7.25 0.18 16.48
CA LEU A 128 8.70 0.24 16.69
C LEU A 128 9.32 -1.10 16.30
N ASN A 129 10.37 -1.06 15.48
CA ASN A 129 11.11 -2.24 15.01
C ASN A 129 10.19 -3.32 14.40
N PRO A 130 9.46 -2.99 13.31
CA PRO A 130 8.55 -3.92 12.67
C PRO A 130 9.25 -5.21 12.23
N ASP A 131 8.58 -6.34 12.41
CA ASP A 131 9.06 -7.62 11.86
C ASP A 131 8.80 -7.67 10.35
N GLU A 132 9.82 -7.31 9.57
CA GLU A 132 9.78 -7.29 8.12
C GLU A 132 9.68 -8.70 7.50
N SER A 133 10.08 -9.76 8.24
CA SER A 133 10.00 -11.15 7.79
C SER A 133 8.56 -11.65 7.60
N LEU A 134 7.59 -10.97 8.20
CA LEU A 134 6.17 -11.23 8.01
C LEU A 134 5.64 -10.77 6.65
N LEU A 135 6.43 -10.01 5.89
CA LEU A 135 6.06 -9.52 4.56
C LEU A 135 6.73 -10.35 3.47
N GLY A 136 5.97 -10.71 2.47
CA GLY A 136 6.49 -11.32 1.25
C GLY A 136 7.28 -10.31 0.39
N PRO A 137 7.89 -10.77 -0.71
CA PRO A 137 8.61 -9.91 -1.63
C PRO A 137 7.75 -8.74 -2.10
N ASP A 138 8.37 -7.58 -2.24
CA ASP A 138 7.70 -6.38 -2.73
C ASP A 138 7.25 -6.56 -4.18
N ALA A 139 5.98 -6.26 -4.47
CA ALA A 139 5.39 -6.46 -5.79
C ALA A 139 6.10 -5.66 -6.90
N MET A 140 6.74 -4.54 -6.58
CA MET A 140 7.50 -3.73 -7.53
C MET A 140 8.79 -4.42 -7.99
N GLY A 141 9.40 -5.22 -7.12
CA GLY A 141 10.68 -5.90 -7.35
C GLY A 141 10.61 -7.41 -7.54
N ILE A 142 9.41 -8.01 -7.48
CA ILE A 142 9.28 -9.47 -7.57
C ILE A 142 9.78 -9.98 -8.93
N SER A 143 10.64 -11.03 -8.91
CA SER A 143 11.09 -11.69 -10.15
C SER A 143 10.00 -12.58 -10.74
N ASP A 144 10.05 -12.81 -12.06
CA ASP A 144 9.10 -13.72 -12.73
C ASP A 144 9.21 -15.14 -12.20
N GLY A 145 10.43 -15.59 -11.85
CA GLY A 145 10.65 -16.88 -11.20
C GLY A 145 10.03 -16.97 -9.82
N GLY A 146 10.24 -15.94 -8.99
CA GLY A 146 9.64 -15.86 -7.65
C GLY A 146 8.12 -15.80 -7.69
N PHE A 147 7.54 -15.04 -8.61
CA PHE A 147 6.09 -15.00 -8.79
C PHE A 147 5.53 -16.37 -9.20
N ARG A 148 6.20 -17.06 -10.13
CA ARG A 148 5.82 -18.42 -10.57
C ARG A 148 5.85 -19.41 -9.43
N GLU A 149 6.90 -19.40 -8.62
CA GLU A 149 7.03 -20.28 -7.46
C GLU A 149 5.90 -20.07 -6.45
N ILE A 150 5.60 -18.81 -6.12
CA ILE A 150 4.50 -18.44 -5.21
C ILE A 150 3.16 -18.94 -5.75
N CYS A 151 2.88 -18.76 -7.05
CA CYS A 151 1.65 -19.24 -7.68
C CYS A 151 1.55 -20.78 -7.66
N HIS A 152 2.63 -21.45 -8.03
CA HIS A 152 2.65 -22.93 -8.13
C HIS A 152 2.41 -23.60 -6.76
N ASN A 153 2.94 -23.01 -5.70
CA ASN A 153 2.79 -23.49 -4.32
C ASN A 153 1.47 -23.07 -3.65
N SER A 154 0.58 -22.34 -4.36
CA SER A 154 -0.65 -21.82 -3.78
C SER A 154 -1.89 -22.58 -4.24
N LYS A 155 -2.72 -22.98 -3.26
CA LYS A 155 -4.06 -23.55 -3.48
C LYS A 155 -5.18 -22.49 -3.44
N SER A 156 -4.83 -21.22 -3.18
CA SER A 156 -5.79 -20.12 -3.09
C SER A 156 -6.22 -19.63 -4.48
N THR A 157 -7.26 -18.80 -4.50
CA THR A 157 -7.59 -18.04 -5.71
C THR A 157 -6.51 -17.03 -6.00
N LEU A 158 -6.35 -16.62 -7.27
CA LEU A 158 -5.33 -15.68 -7.69
C LEU A 158 -5.51 -14.33 -7.00
N LYS A 159 -6.75 -13.86 -6.84
CA LYS A 159 -7.02 -12.63 -6.08
C LYS A 159 -6.60 -12.75 -4.61
N ALA A 160 -6.88 -13.87 -3.97
CA ALA A 160 -6.48 -14.10 -2.58
C ALA A 160 -4.96 -14.10 -2.42
N LEU A 161 -4.24 -14.71 -3.37
CA LEU A 161 -2.79 -14.70 -3.41
C LEU A 161 -2.23 -13.28 -3.52
N LEU A 162 -2.71 -12.51 -4.49
CA LEU A 162 -2.24 -11.13 -4.75
C LEU A 162 -2.51 -10.19 -3.57
N LEU A 163 -3.55 -10.44 -2.77
CA LEU A 163 -3.90 -9.64 -1.60
C LEU A 163 -3.16 -10.07 -0.31
N ASP A 164 -2.60 -11.27 -0.26
CA ASP A 164 -1.86 -11.75 0.94
C ASP A 164 -0.48 -11.10 1.00
N GLN A 165 -0.35 -10.12 1.89
CA GLN A 165 0.89 -9.36 2.07
C GLN A 165 2.08 -10.23 2.53
N ARG A 166 1.85 -11.44 3.05
CA ARG A 166 2.89 -12.41 3.41
C ARG A 166 3.42 -13.17 2.19
N LYS A 167 2.68 -13.15 1.09
CA LYS A 167 3.06 -13.79 -0.18
C LYS A 167 3.64 -12.80 -1.17
N ILE A 168 2.95 -11.67 -1.36
CA ILE A 168 3.38 -10.55 -2.21
C ILE A 168 2.96 -9.27 -1.51
N SER A 169 3.90 -8.47 -1.09
CA SER A 169 3.59 -7.24 -0.37
C SER A 169 3.33 -6.07 -1.32
N GLY A 170 2.35 -5.23 -0.96
CA GLY A 170 2.08 -3.96 -1.64
C GLY A 170 0.81 -3.91 -2.46
N ILE A 171 0.35 -5.02 -3.02
CA ILE A 171 -0.89 -5.05 -3.81
C ILE A 171 -2.09 -4.92 -2.89
N GLY A 172 -3.00 -4.00 -3.21
CA GLY A 172 -4.29 -3.86 -2.58
C GLY A 172 -5.43 -4.16 -3.53
N ASN A 173 -6.65 -3.82 -3.13
CA ASN A 173 -7.84 -4.21 -3.90
C ASN A 173 -7.95 -3.49 -5.25
N LEU A 174 -7.49 -2.25 -5.34
CA LEU A 174 -7.54 -1.48 -6.59
C LEU A 174 -6.53 -2.01 -7.60
N LEU A 175 -5.26 -2.16 -7.17
CA LEU A 175 -4.21 -2.74 -8.02
C LEU A 175 -4.54 -4.18 -8.41
N CYS A 176 -5.07 -4.97 -7.49
CA CYS A 176 -5.41 -6.36 -7.74
C CYS A 176 -6.46 -6.51 -8.84
N ASP A 177 -7.58 -5.77 -8.74
CA ASP A 177 -8.63 -5.84 -9.75
C ASP A 177 -8.14 -5.34 -11.11
N GLU A 178 -7.36 -4.27 -11.15
CA GLU A 178 -6.77 -3.74 -12.41
C GLU A 178 -5.79 -4.73 -13.03
N VAL A 179 -4.90 -5.36 -12.24
CA VAL A 179 -3.95 -6.39 -12.71
C VAL A 179 -4.68 -7.59 -13.31
N LEU A 180 -5.69 -8.10 -12.59
CA LEU A 180 -6.47 -9.25 -13.05
C LEU A 180 -7.26 -8.94 -14.32
N TRP A 181 -7.85 -7.74 -14.40
CA TRP A 181 -8.53 -7.28 -15.59
C TRP A 181 -7.58 -7.17 -16.80
N ARG A 182 -6.42 -6.55 -16.63
CA ARG A 182 -5.40 -6.42 -17.70
C ARG A 182 -4.84 -7.77 -18.13
N SER A 183 -4.69 -8.71 -17.20
CA SER A 183 -4.19 -10.05 -17.50
C SER A 183 -5.25 -10.98 -18.12
N GLY A 184 -6.53 -10.59 -18.14
CA GLY A 184 -7.62 -11.42 -18.64
C GLY A 184 -7.85 -12.71 -17.83
N ILE A 185 -7.54 -12.68 -16.52
CA ILE A 185 -7.69 -13.85 -15.64
C ILE A 185 -8.78 -13.58 -14.60
N ALA A 186 -9.71 -14.53 -14.46
CA ALA A 186 -10.78 -14.42 -13.49
C ALA A 186 -10.23 -14.38 -12.05
N PRO A 187 -10.76 -13.49 -11.18
CA PRO A 187 -10.28 -13.35 -9.80
C PRO A 187 -10.38 -14.63 -8.96
N SER A 188 -11.31 -15.51 -9.32
CA SER A 188 -11.58 -16.81 -8.65
C SER A 188 -10.71 -17.96 -9.16
N ARG A 189 -9.92 -17.78 -10.23
CA ARG A 189 -9.03 -18.83 -10.75
C ARG A 189 -8.08 -19.29 -9.66
N ILE A 190 -7.94 -20.60 -9.52
CA ILE A 190 -7.02 -21.21 -8.56
C ILE A 190 -5.58 -21.08 -9.09
N CYS A 191 -4.67 -20.58 -8.27
CA CYS A 191 -3.29 -20.29 -8.69
C CYS A 191 -2.60 -21.47 -9.37
N ARG A 192 -2.68 -22.68 -8.79
CA ARG A 192 -2.06 -23.88 -9.34
C ARG A 192 -2.69 -24.41 -10.64
N SER A 193 -3.87 -23.90 -11.04
CA SER A 193 -4.51 -24.25 -12.32
C SER A 193 -4.08 -23.35 -13.47
N LEU A 194 -3.31 -22.30 -13.18
CA LEU A 194 -2.79 -21.41 -14.20
C LEU A 194 -1.68 -22.10 -14.98
N ASN A 195 -1.72 -21.98 -16.30
CA ASN A 195 -0.64 -22.44 -17.15
C ASN A 195 0.56 -21.47 -17.13
N PRO A 196 1.75 -21.86 -17.62
CA PRO A 196 2.94 -21.02 -17.59
C PRO A 196 2.78 -19.65 -18.27
N GLU A 197 2.02 -19.58 -19.37
CA GLU A 197 1.78 -18.32 -20.10
C GLU A 197 0.84 -17.38 -19.33
N GLU A 198 -0.18 -17.92 -18.66
CA GLU A 198 -1.06 -17.16 -17.76
C GLU A 198 -0.26 -16.58 -16.60
N ILE A 199 0.60 -17.37 -15.95
CA ILE A 199 1.46 -16.92 -14.86
C ILE A 199 2.39 -15.80 -15.33
N LYS A 200 3.03 -15.96 -16.49
CA LYS A 200 3.92 -14.97 -17.08
C LYS A 200 3.17 -13.67 -17.37
N ARG A 201 1.95 -13.76 -17.92
CA ARG A 201 1.09 -12.60 -18.20
C ARG A 201 0.72 -11.85 -16.93
N VAL A 202 0.30 -12.55 -15.85
CA VAL A 202 0.00 -11.91 -14.57
C VAL A 202 1.25 -11.26 -13.97
N ALA A 203 2.40 -11.93 -13.98
CA ALA A 203 3.66 -11.38 -13.48
C ALA A 203 4.06 -10.10 -14.24
N PHE A 204 3.88 -10.09 -15.55
CA PHE A 204 4.09 -8.91 -16.38
C PHE A 204 3.13 -7.79 -16.01
N GLU A 205 1.82 -8.09 -15.87
CA GLU A 205 0.81 -7.08 -15.57
C GLU A 205 0.94 -6.52 -14.15
N VAL A 206 1.44 -7.27 -13.18
CA VAL A 206 1.78 -6.71 -11.85
C VAL A 206 2.75 -5.55 -12.01
N LYS A 207 3.85 -5.74 -12.73
CA LYS A 207 4.89 -4.71 -12.91
C LYS A 207 4.44 -3.57 -13.83
N SER A 208 3.79 -3.92 -14.94
CA SER A 208 3.30 -2.97 -15.95
C SER A 208 2.24 -2.04 -15.36
N THR A 209 1.26 -2.58 -14.64
CA THR A 209 0.20 -1.81 -13.99
C THR A 209 0.76 -0.88 -12.93
N ILE A 210 1.64 -1.35 -12.04
CA ILE A 210 2.28 -0.52 -11.03
C ILE A 210 3.02 0.65 -11.68
N LYS A 211 3.82 0.38 -12.72
CA LYS A 211 4.58 1.41 -13.44
C LYS A 211 3.70 2.43 -14.15
N ASP A 212 2.62 1.97 -14.79
CA ASP A 212 1.65 2.84 -15.49
C ASP A 212 0.90 3.73 -14.49
N LEU A 213 0.31 3.14 -13.45
CA LEU A 213 -0.50 3.88 -12.48
C LEU A 213 0.33 4.82 -11.62
N ALA A 214 1.59 4.48 -11.33
CA ALA A 214 2.51 5.39 -10.66
C ALA A 214 2.77 6.67 -11.47
N LYS A 215 2.86 6.57 -12.80
CA LYS A 215 2.99 7.73 -13.70
C LYS A 215 1.69 8.56 -13.79
N ARG A 216 0.54 7.91 -13.59
CA ARG A 216 -0.78 8.52 -13.71
C ARG A 216 -1.29 9.13 -12.40
N GLY A 217 -0.56 8.98 -11.30
CA GLY A 217 -0.88 9.63 -10.03
C GLY A 217 -1.40 8.71 -8.92
N GLY A 218 -1.50 7.39 -9.15
CA GLY A 218 -1.84 6.46 -8.06
C GLY A 218 -2.72 5.28 -8.46
N SER A 219 -2.95 4.40 -7.48
CA SER A 219 -3.72 3.15 -7.66
C SER A 219 -5.16 3.39 -8.13
N HIS A 220 -5.73 4.56 -7.86
CA HIS A 220 -7.09 4.94 -8.24
C HIS A 220 -7.22 5.36 -9.72
N MET A 221 -6.12 5.49 -10.44
CA MET A 221 -6.08 5.87 -11.86
C MET A 221 -6.21 4.70 -12.83
N GLY A 222 -6.58 3.51 -12.33
CA GLY A 222 -6.86 2.33 -13.14
C GLY A 222 -8.03 2.54 -14.10
N LYS A 223 -7.99 1.87 -15.26
CA LYS A 223 -9.08 1.95 -16.24
C LYS A 223 -10.37 1.31 -15.73
N LEU A 224 -10.23 0.21 -14.97
CA LEU A 224 -11.37 -0.45 -14.35
C LEU A 224 -11.98 0.37 -13.22
N GLN A 225 -11.23 1.31 -12.62
CA GLN A 225 -11.65 2.00 -11.41
C GLN A 225 -12.92 2.84 -11.60
N SER A 226 -13.08 3.55 -12.73
CA SER A 226 -14.28 4.34 -13.04
C SER A 226 -15.53 3.48 -13.19
N GLU A 227 -15.37 2.22 -13.57
CA GLU A 227 -16.45 1.28 -13.86
C GLU A 227 -16.82 0.40 -12.67
N ARG A 228 -16.23 0.60 -11.50
CA ARG A 228 -16.49 -0.20 -10.29
C ARG A 228 -17.81 0.19 -9.60
N HIS A 229 -18.91 0.13 -10.35
CA HIS A 229 -20.28 0.41 -9.90
C HIS A 229 -21.30 -0.51 -10.61
N GLU A 230 -22.55 -0.52 -10.14
CA GLU A 230 -23.58 -1.48 -10.58
C GLU A 230 -23.91 -1.44 -12.09
N LYS A 231 -23.68 -0.30 -12.74
CA LYS A 231 -23.91 -0.12 -14.18
C LYS A 231 -22.60 -0.06 -14.97
N GLY A 232 -21.48 -0.41 -14.32
CA GLY A 232 -20.18 -0.35 -14.94
C GLY A 232 -20.00 -1.39 -16.04
N VAL A 233 -19.27 -1.00 -17.06
CA VAL A 233 -18.98 -1.85 -18.22
C VAL A 233 -17.47 -2.06 -18.35
N CYS A 234 -17.10 -3.16 -18.96
CA CYS A 234 -15.70 -3.47 -19.20
C CYS A 234 -15.09 -2.45 -20.18
N PRO A 235 -13.99 -1.76 -19.80
CA PRO A 235 -13.33 -0.80 -20.67
C PRO A 235 -12.72 -1.42 -21.95
N LEU A 236 -12.65 -2.76 -22.03
CA LEU A 236 -12.07 -3.46 -23.17
C LEU A 236 -13.14 -3.87 -24.19
N ASP A 237 -14.25 -4.45 -23.75
CA ASP A 237 -15.24 -5.10 -24.61
C ASP A 237 -16.68 -4.58 -24.43
N GLY A 238 -16.90 -3.67 -23.46
CA GLY A 238 -18.23 -3.09 -23.18
C GLY A 238 -19.20 -4.01 -22.44
N CYS A 239 -18.79 -5.24 -22.09
CA CYS A 239 -19.62 -6.17 -21.33
C CYS A 239 -19.94 -5.62 -19.94
N PRO A 240 -21.16 -5.80 -19.41
CA PRO A 240 -21.46 -5.44 -18.03
C PRO A 240 -20.53 -6.15 -17.04
N LEU A 241 -19.96 -5.38 -16.12
CA LEU A 241 -19.09 -5.95 -15.07
C LEU A 241 -19.90 -6.76 -14.07
N SER A 242 -19.36 -7.91 -13.69
CA SER A 242 -19.86 -8.71 -12.57
C SER A 242 -19.28 -8.23 -11.25
N ARG A 243 -20.14 -8.20 -10.22
CA ARG A 243 -19.73 -7.93 -8.83
C ARG A 243 -19.78 -9.20 -8.02
N SER A 244 -18.69 -9.52 -7.36
CA SER A 244 -18.60 -10.69 -6.47
C SER A 244 -17.79 -10.35 -5.21
N THR A 245 -17.75 -11.29 -4.26
CA THR A 245 -16.84 -11.20 -3.10
C THR A 245 -15.80 -12.30 -3.22
N VAL A 246 -14.53 -11.92 -3.37
CA VAL A 246 -13.41 -12.86 -3.42
C VAL A 246 -12.39 -12.45 -2.35
N ALA A 247 -11.95 -13.42 -1.55
CA ALA A 247 -11.04 -13.18 -0.43
C ALA A 247 -11.52 -12.08 0.55
N GLY A 248 -12.84 -12.02 0.81
CA GLY A 248 -13.46 -11.03 1.69
C GLY A 248 -13.45 -9.59 1.14
N ARG A 249 -13.17 -9.41 -0.16
CA ARG A 249 -13.14 -8.09 -0.81
C ARG A 249 -14.13 -8.01 -1.96
N THR A 250 -14.84 -6.86 -2.05
CA THR A 250 -15.63 -6.54 -3.23
C THR A 250 -14.74 -6.55 -4.47
N THR A 251 -15.16 -7.31 -5.47
CA THR A 251 -14.42 -7.59 -6.70
C THR A 251 -15.30 -7.21 -7.88
N TRP A 252 -14.77 -6.40 -8.78
CA TRP A 252 -15.40 -6.08 -10.05
C TRP A 252 -14.55 -6.69 -11.16
N TRP A 253 -15.18 -7.41 -12.09
CA TRP A 253 -14.49 -8.15 -13.14
C TRP A 253 -15.37 -8.38 -14.34
N CYS A 254 -14.80 -8.58 -15.51
CA CYS A 254 -15.52 -8.86 -16.75
C CYS A 254 -15.65 -10.37 -16.97
N PRO A 255 -16.88 -10.93 -17.01
CA PRO A 255 -17.06 -12.37 -17.22
C PRO A 255 -16.74 -12.84 -18.65
N GLU A 256 -16.64 -11.94 -19.62
CA GLU A 256 -16.37 -12.29 -21.01
C GLU A 256 -14.87 -12.48 -21.29
N HIS A 257 -14.01 -11.58 -20.83
CA HIS A 257 -12.60 -11.70 -21.15
C HIS A 257 -11.69 -12.15 -20.00
N GLN A 258 -12.18 -12.16 -18.76
CA GLN A 258 -11.42 -12.72 -17.62
C GLN A 258 -11.82 -14.18 -17.40
N LEU A 259 -11.05 -15.10 -17.93
CA LEU A 259 -11.33 -16.56 -17.93
C LEU A 259 -10.52 -17.31 -16.86
#